data_cec405ebac113a6b02108e505aa7d1bf
#
_entry.id   cec405ebac113a6b02108e505aa7d1bf
#
_cell.length_a   1.000
_cell.length_b   1.000
_cell.length_c   1.000
_cell.angle_alpha   90.00
_cell.angle_beta   90.00
_cell.angle_gamma   90.00
#
_symmetry.space_group_name_H-M   'P 1'
#
loop_
_entity.id
_entity.type
_entity.pdbx_description
1 polymer ?
#
loop_
_entity_poly.entity_id
_entity_poly.type
_entity_poly.pdbx_seq_one_letter_code
_entity_poly.pdbx_strand_id
1 'polypeptide(L)'
;MNENAENTRATAASRKAMEKVCRFLKETGTYYLATSDGEQPRVRPFGTIHIFDGKLYIQTGRAKDVSKQLAANSKFELCAFKAETGEWLRLSGELVEDNRVEARRSMLDAYPSLRAMYDENDENTQALYIKNAKAV
;
A
#
# COMPACT_ATOMS: atom_id res chain seq x y z
N MET A 1 31.79 -18.08 0.83
CA MET A 1 30.41 -17.73 1.04
C MET A 1 29.87 -17.01 -0.15
N ASN A 2 28.66 -17.20 -0.40
CA ASN A 2 28.05 -16.85 -1.66
C ASN A 2 27.07 -15.69 -1.47
N GLU A 3 27.38 -14.53 -2.02
CA GLU A 3 26.51 -13.34 -1.96
C GLU A 3 25.10 -13.63 -2.48
N ASN A 4 24.98 -14.47 -3.50
CA ASN A 4 23.69 -14.84 -4.08
C ASN A 4 22.81 -15.59 -3.08
N ALA A 5 23.38 -16.42 -2.22
CA ALA A 5 22.61 -17.14 -1.19
C ALA A 5 22.08 -16.20 -0.12
N GLU A 6 22.86 -15.22 0.29
CA GLU A 6 22.45 -14.21 1.26
C GLU A 6 21.35 -13.32 0.70
N ASN A 7 21.49 -12.86 -0.54
CA ASN A 7 20.49 -12.07 -1.23
C ASN A 7 19.17 -12.83 -1.39
N THR A 8 19.24 -14.13 -1.71
CA THR A 8 18.08 -14.99 -1.84
C THR A 8 17.33 -15.13 -0.51
N ARG A 9 18.08 -15.31 0.60
CA ARG A 9 17.50 -15.40 1.94
C ARG A 9 16.83 -14.09 2.36
N ALA A 10 17.50 -12.95 2.14
CA ALA A 10 16.95 -11.64 2.44
C ALA A 10 15.68 -11.38 1.64
N THR A 11 15.66 -11.71 0.35
CA THR A 11 14.51 -11.57 -0.52
C THR A 11 13.33 -12.45 -0.06
N ALA A 12 13.62 -13.71 0.33
CA ALA A 12 12.60 -14.63 0.84
C ALA A 12 12.03 -14.15 2.17
N ALA A 13 12.87 -13.66 3.09
CA ALA A 13 12.43 -13.10 4.37
C ALA A 13 11.56 -11.85 4.16
N SER A 14 11.97 -10.96 3.25
CA SER A 14 11.22 -9.77 2.90
C SER A 14 9.86 -10.11 2.30
N ARG A 15 9.81 -11.14 1.45
CA ARG A 15 8.55 -11.62 0.85
C ARG A 15 7.59 -12.14 1.91
N LYS A 16 8.09 -12.95 2.87
CA LYS A 16 7.26 -13.47 3.97
C LYS A 16 6.71 -12.34 4.83
N ALA A 17 7.54 -11.36 5.15
CA ALA A 17 7.12 -10.18 5.91
C ALA A 17 6.04 -9.41 5.15
N MET A 18 6.19 -9.22 3.87
CA MET A 18 5.23 -8.55 2.99
C MET A 18 3.90 -9.30 2.96
N GLU A 19 3.93 -10.62 2.80
CA GLU A 19 2.73 -11.46 2.79
C GLU A 19 1.99 -11.38 4.13
N LYS A 20 2.73 -11.34 5.23
CA LYS A 20 2.18 -11.23 6.58
C LYS A 20 1.47 -9.89 6.79
N VAL A 21 2.10 -8.80 6.36
CA VAL A 21 1.51 -7.45 6.40
C VAL A 21 0.24 -7.41 5.55
N CYS A 22 0.30 -7.92 4.34
CA CYS A 22 -0.84 -7.94 3.43
C CYS A 22 -2.02 -8.70 4.04
N ARG A 23 -1.76 -9.87 4.61
CA ARG A 23 -2.78 -10.69 5.27
C ARG A 23 -3.41 -9.96 6.44
N PHE A 24 -2.58 -9.34 7.30
CA PHE A 24 -3.07 -8.59 8.45
C PHE A 24 -4.02 -7.46 8.02
N LEU A 25 -3.61 -6.68 7.02
CA LEU A 25 -4.42 -5.56 6.53
C LEU A 25 -5.71 -6.02 5.86
N LYS A 26 -5.68 -7.14 5.15
CA LYS A 26 -6.90 -7.74 4.58
C LYS A 26 -7.86 -8.22 5.67
N GLU A 27 -7.33 -8.80 6.74
CA GLU A 27 -8.13 -9.28 7.86
C GLU A 27 -8.77 -8.13 8.64
N THR A 28 -8.08 -7.01 8.82
CA THR A 28 -8.67 -5.82 9.46
C THR A 28 -9.69 -5.14 8.56
N GLY A 29 -9.54 -5.27 7.26
CA GLY A 29 -10.41 -4.64 6.26
C GLY A 29 -10.12 -3.15 6.09
N THR A 30 -10.20 -2.38 7.15
CA THR A 30 -9.90 -0.95 7.16
C THR A 30 -8.60 -0.69 7.91
N TYR A 31 -7.75 0.16 7.36
CA TYR A 31 -6.59 0.71 8.05
C TYR A 31 -6.59 2.22 7.86
N TYR A 32 -5.79 2.94 8.64
CA TYR A 32 -5.74 4.39 8.61
C TYR A 32 -4.38 4.83 8.09
N LEU A 33 -4.42 5.63 7.03
CA LEU A 33 -3.23 6.08 6.32
C LEU A 33 -2.98 7.57 6.61
N ALA A 34 -1.80 7.88 7.12
CA ALA A 34 -1.38 9.23 7.40
C ALA A 34 -0.39 9.73 6.35
N THR A 35 -0.58 10.96 5.92
CA THR A 35 0.30 11.67 5.00
C THR A 35 0.55 13.08 5.52
N SER A 36 1.44 13.82 4.85
CA SER A 36 1.74 15.20 5.20
C SER A 36 1.10 16.17 4.20
N ASP A 37 0.51 17.22 4.74
CA ASP A 37 -0.02 18.34 3.98
C ASP A 37 0.73 19.57 4.47
N GLY A 38 1.90 19.86 3.91
CA GLY A 38 2.84 20.79 4.50
C GLY A 38 3.28 20.31 5.87
N GLU A 39 3.03 21.11 6.90
CA GLU A 39 3.33 20.76 8.31
C GLU A 39 2.19 20.01 8.98
N GLN A 40 1.00 19.94 8.34
CA GLN A 40 -0.18 19.33 8.95
C GLN A 40 -0.24 17.85 8.60
N PRO A 41 -0.22 16.93 9.59
CA PRO A 41 -0.53 15.53 9.32
C PRO A 41 -2.01 15.38 8.96
N ARG A 42 -2.27 14.50 8.01
CA ARG A 42 -3.64 14.15 7.59
C ARG A 42 -3.80 12.64 7.67
N VAL A 43 -4.94 12.18 8.13
CA VAL A 43 -5.24 10.74 8.25
C VAL A 43 -6.63 10.46 7.69
N ARG A 44 -6.78 9.30 7.03
CA ARG A 44 -8.05 8.84 6.46
C ARG A 44 -8.09 7.32 6.41
N PRO A 45 -9.29 6.73 6.36
CA PRO A 45 -9.40 5.28 6.19
C PRO A 45 -9.08 4.85 4.76
N PHE A 46 -8.45 3.69 4.65
CA PHE A 46 -8.18 2.99 3.40
C PHE A 46 -8.59 1.54 3.55
N GLY A 47 -8.91 0.87 2.44
CA GLY A 47 -9.35 -0.51 2.46
C GLY A 47 -8.68 -1.42 1.43
N THR A 48 -7.76 -0.91 0.61
CA THR A 48 -7.11 -1.71 -0.42
C THR A 48 -5.69 -2.06 -0.05
N ILE A 49 -5.31 -3.31 -0.27
CA ILE A 49 -3.93 -3.80 -0.14
C ILE A 49 -3.79 -5.05 -0.99
N HIS A 50 -2.76 -5.13 -1.81
CA HIS A 50 -2.58 -6.22 -2.75
C HIS A 50 -1.10 -6.37 -3.08
N ILE A 51 -0.65 -7.60 -3.26
CA ILE A 51 0.71 -7.87 -3.73
C ILE A 51 0.67 -8.06 -5.24
N PHE A 52 1.45 -7.26 -5.94
CA PHE A 52 1.62 -7.34 -7.37
C PHE A 52 3.09 -7.08 -7.71
N ASP A 53 3.65 -7.89 -8.60
CA ASP A 53 5.04 -7.73 -9.06
C ASP A 53 6.05 -7.61 -7.89
N GLY A 54 5.83 -8.41 -6.84
CA GLY A 54 6.72 -8.46 -5.67
C GLY A 54 6.67 -7.26 -4.75
N LYS A 55 5.61 -6.44 -4.83
CA LYS A 55 5.45 -5.23 -4.01
C LYS A 55 4.05 -5.13 -3.44
N LEU A 56 3.92 -4.40 -2.34
CA LEU A 56 2.62 -4.07 -1.75
C LEU A 56 2.06 -2.83 -2.44
N TYR A 57 0.82 -2.93 -2.91
CA TYR A 57 0.13 -1.86 -3.61
C TYR A 57 -1.13 -1.45 -2.86
N ILE A 58 -1.42 -0.16 -2.91
CA ILE A 58 -2.72 0.41 -2.54
C ILE A 58 -3.28 1.17 -3.75
N GLN A 59 -4.58 1.47 -3.72
CA GLN A 59 -5.24 2.16 -4.81
C GLN A 59 -5.92 3.42 -4.30
N THR A 60 -5.84 4.50 -5.06
CA THR A 60 -6.57 5.73 -4.79
C THR A 60 -6.95 6.40 -6.12
N GLY A 61 -7.49 7.60 -6.07
CA GLY A 61 -7.80 8.43 -7.24
C GLY A 61 -7.01 9.73 -7.24
N ARG A 62 -6.60 10.16 -8.42
CA ARG A 62 -5.79 11.39 -8.59
C ARG A 62 -6.51 12.64 -8.07
N ALA A 63 -7.83 12.65 -8.13
CA ALA A 63 -8.63 13.79 -7.68
C ALA A 63 -8.64 13.95 -6.16
N LYS A 64 -8.25 12.92 -5.42
CA LYS A 64 -8.28 12.94 -3.95
C LYS A 64 -7.09 13.70 -3.38
N ASP A 65 -7.30 14.34 -2.23
CA ASP A 65 -6.26 15.11 -1.53
C ASP A 65 -5.06 14.23 -1.16
N VAL A 66 -5.29 12.98 -0.79
CA VAL A 66 -4.21 12.05 -0.45
C VAL A 66 -3.23 11.87 -1.62
N SER A 67 -3.74 11.82 -2.84
CA SER A 67 -2.90 11.71 -4.04
C SER A 67 -2.00 12.94 -4.20
N LYS A 68 -2.56 14.12 -4.01
CA LYS A 68 -1.83 15.39 -4.10
C LYS A 68 -0.78 15.50 -3.00
N GLN A 69 -1.12 15.07 -1.79
CA GLN A 69 -0.21 15.08 -0.65
C GLN A 69 0.97 14.13 -0.88
N LEU A 70 0.72 12.93 -1.38
CA LEU A 70 1.78 11.96 -1.69
C LEU A 70 2.66 12.41 -2.85
N ALA A 71 2.11 13.13 -3.82
CA ALA A 71 2.92 13.70 -4.91
C ALA A 71 3.91 14.75 -4.39
N ALA A 72 3.52 15.53 -3.38
CA ALA A 72 4.38 16.54 -2.77
C ALA A 72 5.34 15.93 -1.75
N ASN A 73 4.92 14.89 -1.03
CA ASN A 73 5.75 14.19 -0.04
C ASN A 73 5.29 12.73 0.00
N SER A 74 6.10 11.83 -0.52
CA SER A 74 5.78 10.41 -0.67
C SER A 74 5.72 9.64 0.65
N LYS A 75 6.19 10.22 1.74
CA LYS A 75 6.23 9.54 3.04
C LYS A 75 4.84 9.35 3.61
N PHE A 76 4.62 8.19 4.19
CA PHE A 76 3.35 7.82 4.81
C PHE A 76 3.60 6.99 6.06
N GLU A 77 2.58 6.89 6.88
CA GLU A 77 2.48 5.87 7.92
C GLU A 77 1.04 5.38 7.96
N LEU A 78 0.87 4.08 8.11
CA LEU A 78 -0.45 3.50 8.31
C LEU A 78 -0.51 2.72 9.61
N CYS A 79 -1.72 2.60 10.14
CA CYS A 79 -1.98 1.85 11.37
C CYS A 79 -3.25 1.03 11.20
N ALA A 80 -3.20 -0.21 11.64
CA ALA A 80 -4.36 -1.11 11.67
C ALA A 80 -4.43 -1.82 13.01
N PHE A 81 -5.64 -2.07 13.50
CA PHE A 81 -5.89 -2.66 14.82
C PHE A 81 -6.94 -3.75 14.71
N LYS A 82 -6.64 -4.92 15.27
CA LYS A 82 -7.57 -6.04 15.40
C LYS A 82 -8.16 -6.05 16.81
N ALA A 83 -9.40 -5.63 16.94
CA ALA A 83 -10.08 -5.57 18.24
C ALA A 83 -10.21 -6.96 18.89
N GLU A 84 -10.38 -8.02 18.08
CA GLU A 84 -10.58 -9.39 18.56
C GLU A 84 -9.38 -9.92 19.32
N THR A 85 -8.16 -9.54 18.92
CA THR A 85 -6.92 -10.05 19.49
C THR A 85 -6.10 -8.99 20.23
N GLY A 86 -6.40 -7.72 20.01
CA GLY A 86 -5.60 -6.60 20.52
C GLY A 86 -4.31 -6.38 19.73
N GLU A 87 -4.09 -7.13 18.66
CA GLU A 87 -2.92 -6.95 17.80
C GLU A 87 -3.05 -5.69 16.96
N TRP A 88 -1.93 -5.02 16.71
CA TRP A 88 -1.90 -3.85 15.84
C TRP A 88 -0.62 -3.81 15.02
N LEU A 89 -0.69 -3.09 13.92
CA LEU A 89 0.40 -2.94 12.97
C LEU A 89 0.58 -1.48 12.62
N ARG A 90 1.81 -1.04 12.60
CA ARG A 90 2.20 0.27 12.09
C ARG A 90 3.24 0.06 10.98
N LEU A 91 2.96 0.60 9.80
CA LEU A 91 3.83 0.47 8.64
C LEU A 91 4.15 1.86 8.11
N SER A 92 5.43 2.17 7.96
CA SER A 92 5.88 3.43 7.38
C SER A 92 6.76 3.18 6.16
N GLY A 93 6.90 4.19 5.33
CA GLY A 93 7.72 4.14 4.14
C GLY A 93 7.36 5.25 3.17
N GLU A 94 7.50 4.96 1.90
CA GLU A 94 7.14 5.87 0.82
C GLU A 94 6.16 5.19 -0.12
N LEU A 95 5.19 5.95 -0.63
CA LEU A 95 4.24 5.48 -1.63
C LEU A 95 4.58 6.12 -2.97
N VAL A 96 4.82 5.27 -3.96
CA VAL A 96 5.27 5.67 -5.30
C VAL A 96 4.25 5.18 -6.32
N GLU A 97 3.86 6.06 -7.24
CA GLU A 97 2.92 5.69 -8.30
C GLU A 97 3.57 4.74 -9.29
N ASP A 98 2.86 3.67 -9.61
CA ASP A 98 3.16 2.79 -10.74
C ASP A 98 2.17 3.12 -11.86
N ASN A 99 2.66 3.78 -12.89
CA ASN A 99 1.79 4.28 -13.97
C ASN A 99 1.49 3.22 -15.05
N ARG A 100 1.79 1.96 -14.81
CA ARG A 100 1.47 0.87 -15.74
C ARG A 100 0.01 0.48 -15.62
N VAL A 101 -0.62 0.26 -16.77
CA VAL A 101 -2.02 -0.20 -16.79
C VAL A 101 -2.19 -1.55 -16.10
N GLU A 102 -1.18 -2.42 -16.18
CA GLU A 102 -1.20 -3.74 -15.54
C GLU A 102 -1.33 -3.64 -14.02
N ALA A 103 -0.66 -2.66 -13.42
CA ALA A 103 -0.75 -2.41 -11.97
C ALA A 103 -2.16 -1.96 -11.59
N ARG A 104 -2.74 -1.01 -12.31
CA ARG A 104 -4.11 -0.53 -12.08
C ARG A 104 -5.12 -1.66 -12.25
N ARG A 105 -4.98 -2.44 -13.32
CA ARG A 105 -5.86 -3.59 -13.59
C ARG A 105 -5.78 -4.62 -12.47
N SER A 106 -4.58 -4.92 -11.99
CA SER A 106 -4.37 -5.87 -10.89
C SER A 106 -5.11 -5.45 -9.63
N MET A 107 -5.08 -4.16 -9.28
CA MET A 107 -5.81 -3.63 -8.13
C MET A 107 -7.31 -3.77 -8.29
N LEU A 108 -7.85 -3.43 -9.46
CA LEU A 108 -9.28 -3.51 -9.73
C LEU A 108 -9.77 -4.96 -9.82
N ASP A 109 -8.93 -5.87 -10.30
CA ASP A 109 -9.25 -7.31 -10.31
C ASP A 109 -9.29 -7.87 -8.88
N ALA A 110 -8.41 -7.39 -8.00
CA ALA A 110 -8.40 -7.79 -6.58
C ALA A 110 -9.59 -7.21 -5.81
N TYR A 111 -10.11 -6.07 -6.24
CA TYR A 111 -11.23 -5.37 -5.60
C TYR A 111 -12.27 -5.00 -6.66
N PRO A 112 -13.01 -5.99 -7.19
CA PRO A 112 -13.91 -5.75 -8.33
C PRO A 112 -15.01 -4.71 -8.09
N SER A 113 -15.43 -4.53 -6.84
CA SER A 113 -16.44 -3.53 -6.49
C SER A 113 -16.00 -2.09 -6.80
N LEU A 114 -14.69 -1.84 -6.87
CA LEU A 114 -14.15 -0.53 -7.21
C LEU A 114 -14.42 -0.15 -8.68
N ARG A 115 -14.71 -1.13 -9.52
CA ARG A 115 -15.01 -0.88 -10.94
C ARG A 115 -16.30 -0.07 -11.16
N ALA A 116 -17.12 0.08 -10.12
CA ALA A 116 -18.28 0.99 -10.17
C ALA A 116 -17.86 2.47 -10.22
N MET A 117 -16.65 2.80 -9.72
CA MET A 117 -16.14 4.18 -9.63
C MET A 117 -14.83 4.40 -10.36
N TYR A 118 -14.09 3.33 -10.65
CA TYR A 118 -12.74 3.40 -11.23
C TYR A 118 -12.61 2.46 -12.42
N ASP A 119 -11.71 2.81 -13.32
CA ASP A 119 -11.33 1.98 -14.46
C ASP A 119 -9.84 2.16 -14.72
N GLU A 120 -9.17 1.13 -15.25
CA GLU A 120 -7.73 1.17 -15.51
C GLU A 120 -7.32 2.24 -16.54
N ASN A 121 -8.29 2.74 -17.33
CA ASN A 121 -8.04 3.73 -18.37
C ASN A 121 -8.76 5.08 -18.11
N ASP A 122 -9.23 5.33 -16.89
CA ASP A 122 -10.01 6.54 -16.56
C ASP A 122 -9.14 7.77 -16.25
N GLU A 123 -7.82 7.64 -16.28
CA GLU A 123 -6.85 8.69 -15.94
C GLU A 123 -6.93 9.17 -14.47
N ASN A 124 -7.87 8.65 -13.69
CA ASN A 124 -8.02 8.97 -12.26
C ASN A 124 -7.49 7.88 -11.35
N THR A 125 -7.64 6.61 -11.73
CA THR A 125 -7.19 5.47 -10.92
C THR A 125 -5.68 5.46 -10.77
N GLN A 126 -5.21 5.40 -9.52
CA GLN A 126 -3.79 5.28 -9.21
C GLN A 126 -3.50 3.99 -8.47
N ALA A 127 -2.48 3.26 -8.92
CA ALA A 127 -1.85 2.18 -8.16
C ALA A 127 -0.54 2.71 -7.61
N LEU A 128 -0.37 2.60 -6.29
CA LEU A 128 0.82 3.09 -5.58
C LEU A 128 1.47 1.91 -4.86
N TYR A 129 2.79 1.76 -5.00
CA TYR A 129 3.50 0.70 -4.28
C TYR A 129 4.32 1.27 -3.13
N ILE A 130 4.52 0.43 -2.12
CA ILE A 130 5.25 0.79 -0.90
C ILE A 130 6.74 0.50 -1.11
N LYS A 131 7.55 1.50 -0.84
CA LYS A 131 9.01 1.47 -0.94
C LYS A 131 9.61 1.80 0.42
N ASN A 132 10.76 1.20 0.75
CA ASN A 132 11.49 1.45 1.99
C ASN A 132 10.63 1.24 3.23
N ALA A 133 9.84 0.17 3.25
CA ALA A 133 8.89 -0.12 4.31
C ALA A 133 9.56 -0.56 5.61
N LYS A 134 9.00 -0.08 6.74
CA LYS A 134 9.33 -0.52 8.09
C LYS A 134 8.06 -0.85 8.83
N ALA A 135 7.96 -2.08 9.35
CA ALA A 135 6.81 -2.54 10.12
C ALA A 135 7.17 -2.68 11.59
N VAL A 136 6.23 -2.30 12.44
CA VAL A 136 6.34 -2.43 13.90
C VAL A 136 5.14 -3.19 14.45
#